data_411823329a05aa19d8ebb2b13708b400
#
_entry.id   411823329a05aa19d8ebb2b13708b400
#
_cell.length_a   1.000
_cell.length_b   1.000
_cell.length_c   1.000
_cell.angle_alpha   90.00
_cell.angle_beta   90.00
_cell.angle_gamma   90.00
#
_symmetry.space_group_name_H-M   'P 1'
#
loop_
_entity.id
_entity.type
_entity.pdbx_description
1 polymer ?
#
loop_
_entity_poly.entity_id
_entity_poly.type
_entity_poly.pdbx_seq_one_letter_code
_entity_poly.pdbx_strand_id
1 'polypeptide(L)'
;MQQRQLSDGRVDLQVSQLCLGTMNFGYRTDEPTSFAILDRFAEAGGNLLDTANNYGQWHGDAGESERLIGRWRRSRGVTDEVVVATKVGARTLLPGDPSPAHWQGLGAKTIREDAETSLRQLGVERLDLYYAHIDDRSTPLEETVEAFAELAEVGTVGLLGASNHATWRIERARAIAGAGGRPAYSCVQQEHSYLLAQPDPGQLNLVTEELIDYAAAERLTLLAYSPLLKGVYARPGQAPPTAYDHPGNRARMAVLREVAAELGATPTQVVLSWLMGGRPSMIPVVGASTVAQLDEQLGAVDLRLDDDLRKRLDQAGRHADG
;
A
#
# COMPACT_ATOMS: atom_id res chain seq x y z
N MET A 1 -12.38 -3.91 -14.24
CA MET A 1 -11.08 -3.31 -13.79
C MET A 1 -9.94 -4.08 -14.45
N GLN A 2 -8.84 -3.42 -14.86
CA GLN A 2 -7.68 -4.12 -15.43
C GLN A 2 -6.96 -4.91 -14.35
N GLN A 3 -6.44 -6.08 -14.74
CA GLN A 3 -5.67 -6.95 -13.85
C GLN A 3 -4.17 -6.77 -14.08
N ARG A 4 -3.39 -6.99 -13.03
CA ARG A 4 -1.93 -7.02 -13.03
C ARG A 4 -1.44 -8.31 -12.40
N GLN A 5 -0.28 -8.74 -12.81
CA GLN A 5 0.39 -9.88 -12.20
C GLN A 5 1.36 -9.39 -11.13
N LEU A 6 1.24 -9.94 -9.92
CA LEU A 6 2.29 -9.94 -8.91
C LEU A 6 2.98 -11.30 -8.97
N SER A 7 4.30 -11.32 -9.01
CA SER A 7 5.04 -12.58 -9.15
C SER A 7 6.41 -12.49 -8.48
N ASP A 8 6.88 -13.61 -7.95
CA ASP A 8 8.27 -13.84 -7.54
C ASP A 8 8.93 -14.98 -8.33
N GLY A 9 8.28 -15.43 -9.42
CA GLY A 9 8.69 -16.56 -10.23
C GLY A 9 8.25 -17.93 -9.70
N ARG A 10 7.75 -18.01 -8.45
CA ARG A 10 7.20 -19.22 -7.82
C ARG A 10 5.67 -19.15 -7.70
N VAL A 11 5.17 -17.99 -7.33
CA VAL A 11 3.75 -17.70 -7.13
C VAL A 11 3.36 -16.54 -8.02
N ASP A 12 2.24 -16.71 -8.72
CA ASP A 12 1.61 -15.69 -9.55
C ASP A 12 0.23 -15.33 -9.00
N LEU A 13 0.00 -14.06 -8.71
CA LEU A 13 -1.28 -13.53 -8.28
C LEU A 13 -1.81 -12.54 -9.32
N GLN A 14 -3.04 -12.72 -9.77
CA GLN A 14 -3.75 -11.76 -10.60
C GLN A 14 -4.50 -10.79 -9.72
N VAL A 15 -4.12 -9.52 -9.74
CA VAL A 15 -4.68 -8.48 -8.87
C VAL A 15 -5.20 -7.30 -9.65
N SER A 16 -6.19 -6.62 -9.09
CA SER A 16 -6.69 -5.37 -9.65
C SER A 16 -5.59 -4.28 -9.62
N GLN A 17 -5.58 -3.41 -10.63
CA GLN A 17 -4.64 -2.28 -10.73
C GLN A 17 -4.83 -1.22 -9.64
N LEU A 18 -5.90 -1.31 -8.84
CA LEU A 18 -6.21 -0.52 -7.67
C LEU A 18 -6.33 -1.45 -6.47
N CYS A 19 -5.73 -1.07 -5.34
CA CYS A 19 -5.80 -1.79 -4.08
C CYS A 19 -6.68 -1.04 -3.09
N LEU A 20 -7.58 -1.74 -2.40
CA LEU A 20 -8.40 -1.15 -1.34
C LEU A 20 -7.72 -1.31 0.03
N GLY A 21 -7.27 -0.20 0.60
CA GLY A 21 -6.74 -0.15 1.96
C GLY A 21 -7.84 -0.11 3.01
N THR A 22 -7.73 -0.95 4.02
CA THR A 22 -8.80 -1.20 5.01
C THR A 22 -8.44 -0.71 6.41
N MET A 23 -7.45 0.18 6.55
CA MET A 23 -6.93 0.63 7.85
C MET A 23 -8.02 1.17 8.81
N ASN A 24 -9.07 1.77 8.28
CA ASN A 24 -10.15 2.37 9.08
C ASN A 24 -11.35 1.44 9.30
N PHE A 25 -11.36 0.24 8.72
CA PHE A 25 -12.50 -0.68 8.77
C PHE A 25 -12.63 -1.32 10.16
N GLY A 26 -13.88 -1.38 10.65
CA GLY A 26 -14.19 -1.84 12.00
C GLY A 26 -13.84 -0.83 13.09
N TYR A 27 -13.43 0.38 12.69
CA TYR A 27 -13.01 1.44 13.60
C TYR A 27 -13.65 2.80 13.26
N ARG A 28 -13.06 3.58 12.33
CA ARG A 28 -13.63 4.85 11.87
C ARG A 28 -14.74 4.65 10.85
N THR A 29 -14.72 3.54 10.16
CA THR A 29 -15.76 3.08 9.25
C THR A 29 -16.38 1.85 9.89
N ASP A 30 -17.66 1.92 10.22
CA ASP A 30 -18.39 0.84 10.86
C ASP A 30 -18.50 -0.40 9.96
N GLU A 31 -18.87 -1.54 10.53
CA GLU A 31 -18.92 -2.80 9.81
C GLU A 31 -19.91 -2.79 8.63
N PRO A 32 -21.17 -2.28 8.77
CA PRO A 32 -22.08 -2.21 7.64
C PRO A 32 -21.55 -1.39 6.46
N THR A 33 -20.97 -0.21 6.76
CA THR A 33 -20.37 0.66 5.74
C THR A 33 -19.12 0.00 5.12
N SER A 34 -18.28 -0.65 5.94
CA SER A 34 -17.10 -1.37 5.45
C SER A 34 -17.49 -2.52 4.51
N PHE A 35 -18.53 -3.27 4.86
CA PHE A 35 -19.05 -4.33 4.00
C PHE A 35 -19.59 -3.78 2.67
N ALA A 36 -20.35 -2.68 2.71
CA ALA A 36 -20.84 -2.05 1.49
C ALA A 36 -19.69 -1.57 0.58
N ILE A 37 -18.60 -1.05 1.16
CA ILE A 37 -17.40 -0.65 0.41
C ILE A 37 -16.70 -1.87 -0.20
N LEU A 38 -16.54 -2.97 0.56
CA LEU A 38 -15.95 -4.22 0.07
C LEU A 38 -16.77 -4.84 -1.04
N ASP A 39 -18.11 -4.92 -0.86
CA ASP A 39 -19.03 -5.43 -1.88
C ASP A 39 -18.93 -4.61 -3.16
N ARG A 40 -18.96 -3.27 -3.04
CA ARG A 40 -18.86 -2.36 -4.20
C ARG A 40 -17.52 -2.46 -4.92
N PHE A 41 -16.42 -2.65 -4.17
CA PHE A 41 -15.08 -2.86 -4.76
C PHE A 41 -15.02 -4.17 -5.55
N ALA A 42 -15.54 -5.25 -4.98
CA ALA A 42 -15.62 -6.55 -5.66
C ALA A 42 -16.51 -6.50 -6.91
N GLU A 43 -17.69 -5.86 -6.85
CA GLU A 43 -18.60 -5.66 -7.99
C GLU A 43 -17.91 -4.89 -9.14
N ALA A 44 -17.00 -3.97 -8.83
CA ALA A 44 -16.21 -3.25 -9.84
C ALA A 44 -15.04 -4.06 -10.42
N GLY A 45 -14.89 -5.32 -10.00
CA GLY A 45 -13.79 -6.22 -10.40
C GLY A 45 -12.48 -5.94 -9.65
N GLY A 46 -12.55 -5.28 -8.48
CA GLY A 46 -11.44 -5.13 -7.56
C GLY A 46 -11.28 -6.38 -6.71
N ASN A 47 -10.05 -6.83 -6.53
CA ASN A 47 -9.77 -8.05 -5.77
C ASN A 47 -8.53 -7.96 -4.87
N LEU A 48 -7.82 -6.82 -4.84
CA LEU A 48 -6.66 -6.64 -3.97
C LEU A 48 -7.04 -5.81 -2.75
N LEU A 49 -7.00 -6.41 -1.56
CA LEU A 49 -7.23 -5.76 -0.28
C LEU A 49 -5.91 -5.61 0.48
N ASP A 50 -5.71 -4.47 1.14
CA ASP A 50 -4.55 -4.20 1.98
C ASP A 50 -4.98 -3.96 3.43
N THR A 51 -4.48 -4.79 4.33
CA THR A 51 -4.69 -4.70 5.78
C THR A 51 -3.36 -4.81 6.55
N ALA A 52 -3.40 -4.92 7.87
CA ALA A 52 -2.27 -5.21 8.74
C ALA A 52 -2.72 -5.72 10.11
N ASN A 53 -1.87 -6.49 10.78
CA ASN A 53 -2.11 -7.05 12.10
C ASN A 53 -2.30 -5.99 13.21
N ASN A 54 -1.84 -4.76 12.97
CA ASN A 54 -1.94 -3.66 13.92
C ASN A 54 -3.13 -2.71 13.66
N TYR A 55 -3.85 -2.86 12.56
CA TYR A 55 -4.96 -1.96 12.23
C TYR A 55 -6.10 -2.12 13.23
N GLY A 56 -6.53 -0.99 13.81
CA GLY A 56 -7.47 -0.93 14.93
C GLY A 56 -6.81 -0.69 16.30
N GLN A 57 -5.49 -0.90 16.46
CA GLN A 57 -4.79 -0.80 17.76
C GLN A 57 -4.95 0.56 18.47
N TRP A 58 -5.18 1.65 17.74
CA TRP A 58 -5.36 3.00 18.29
C TRP A 58 -6.65 3.18 19.09
N HIS A 59 -7.55 2.19 19.06
CA HIS A 59 -8.85 2.18 19.75
C HIS A 59 -9.12 0.90 20.52
N GLY A 60 -8.09 0.11 20.78
CA GLY A 60 -8.11 -1.01 21.70
C GLY A 60 -7.84 -2.38 21.09
N ASP A 61 -8.22 -2.62 19.82
CA ASP A 61 -8.13 -3.97 19.25
C ASP A 61 -7.28 -4.04 17.97
N ALA A 62 -5.99 -4.35 18.15
CA ALA A 62 -5.14 -4.71 17.02
C ALA A 62 -5.77 -5.88 16.22
N GLY A 63 -5.69 -5.81 14.86
CA GLY A 63 -6.22 -6.82 13.97
C GLY A 63 -7.73 -6.73 13.71
N GLU A 64 -8.42 -5.65 14.13
CA GLU A 64 -9.86 -5.52 13.84
C GLU A 64 -10.15 -5.46 12.35
N SER A 65 -9.31 -4.82 11.56
CA SER A 65 -9.45 -4.81 10.11
C SER A 65 -9.36 -6.22 9.49
N GLU A 66 -8.43 -7.06 9.95
CA GLU A 66 -8.33 -8.46 9.51
C GLU A 66 -9.56 -9.27 9.90
N ARG A 67 -10.03 -9.14 11.16
CA ARG A 67 -11.25 -9.82 11.62
C ARG A 67 -12.47 -9.40 10.82
N LEU A 68 -12.61 -8.11 10.49
CA LEU A 68 -13.70 -7.60 9.68
C LEU A 68 -13.67 -8.19 8.26
N ILE A 69 -12.51 -8.20 7.61
CA ILE A 69 -12.34 -8.84 6.29
C ILE A 69 -12.71 -10.32 6.39
N GLY A 70 -12.27 -11.03 7.43
CA GLY A 70 -12.63 -12.43 7.66
C GLY A 70 -14.14 -12.65 7.83
N ARG A 71 -14.85 -11.76 8.56
CA ARG A 71 -16.32 -11.80 8.68
C ARG A 71 -16.99 -11.55 7.34
N TRP A 72 -16.54 -10.55 6.59
CA TRP A 72 -17.07 -10.24 5.26
C TRP A 72 -16.89 -11.43 4.31
N ARG A 73 -15.69 -11.99 4.20
CA ARG A 73 -15.41 -13.19 3.35
C ARG A 73 -16.38 -14.32 3.66
N ARG A 74 -16.52 -14.68 4.94
CA ARG A 74 -17.45 -15.73 5.36
C ARG A 74 -18.90 -15.42 5.01
N SER A 75 -19.34 -14.18 5.23
CA SER A 75 -20.74 -13.77 4.99
C SER A 75 -21.11 -13.73 3.50
N ARG A 76 -20.12 -13.57 2.60
CA ARG A 76 -20.32 -13.53 1.14
C ARG A 76 -19.89 -14.83 0.44
N GLY A 77 -19.33 -15.78 1.16
CA GLY A 77 -18.77 -17.00 0.58
C GLY A 77 -17.58 -16.74 -0.34
N VAL A 78 -16.85 -15.63 -0.12
CA VAL A 78 -15.66 -15.25 -0.90
C VAL A 78 -14.47 -16.09 -0.45
N THR A 79 -13.82 -16.76 -1.38
CA THR A 79 -12.65 -17.61 -1.13
C THR A 79 -11.41 -17.07 -1.84
N ASP A 80 -11.05 -17.63 -2.98
CA ASP A 80 -9.79 -17.33 -3.69
C ASP A 80 -9.91 -16.17 -4.68
N GLU A 81 -11.11 -15.59 -4.83
CA GLU A 81 -11.33 -14.46 -5.74
C GLU A 81 -10.70 -13.16 -5.26
N VAL A 82 -10.42 -13.07 -3.95
CA VAL A 82 -9.86 -11.88 -3.32
C VAL A 82 -8.48 -12.18 -2.77
N VAL A 83 -7.51 -11.40 -3.20
CA VAL A 83 -6.12 -11.40 -2.74
C VAL A 83 -5.98 -10.45 -1.55
N VAL A 84 -5.50 -10.94 -0.42
CA VAL A 84 -5.32 -10.14 0.79
C VAL A 84 -3.83 -9.98 1.12
N ALA A 85 -3.40 -8.73 1.14
CA ALA A 85 -2.10 -8.35 1.67
C ALA A 85 -2.23 -7.96 3.15
N THR A 86 -1.42 -8.55 4.02
CA THR A 86 -1.32 -8.15 5.42
C THR A 86 0.13 -7.93 5.85
N LYS A 87 0.35 -7.39 7.06
CA LYS A 87 1.66 -6.87 7.47
C LYS A 87 1.93 -7.18 8.94
N VAL A 88 3.22 -7.29 9.30
CA VAL A 88 3.71 -7.55 10.66
C VAL A 88 4.81 -6.57 11.07
N GLY A 89 4.97 -6.36 12.36
CA GLY A 89 6.09 -5.63 12.95
C GLY A 89 5.72 -4.31 13.62
N ALA A 90 4.63 -3.65 13.19
CA ALA A 90 4.24 -2.32 13.68
C ALA A 90 3.16 -2.34 14.77
N ARG A 91 2.80 -3.51 15.31
CA ARG A 91 1.88 -3.58 16.44
C ARG A 91 2.57 -3.10 17.70
N THR A 92 1.92 -2.18 18.45
CA THR A 92 2.48 -1.69 19.71
C THR A 92 2.36 -2.75 20.81
N LEU A 93 3.41 -2.86 21.63
CA LEU A 93 3.43 -3.68 22.84
C LEU A 93 2.85 -2.92 24.06
N LEU A 94 2.68 -1.60 23.96
CA LEU A 94 2.09 -0.74 24.98
C LEU A 94 0.76 -0.17 24.48
N PRO A 95 -0.39 -0.65 24.98
CA PRO A 95 -1.69 -0.14 24.58
C PRO A 95 -1.78 1.38 24.73
N GLY A 96 -2.25 2.07 23.66
CA GLY A 96 -2.38 3.51 23.62
C GLY A 96 -1.10 4.29 23.31
N ASP A 97 0.06 3.65 23.21
CA ASP A 97 1.31 4.29 22.81
C ASP A 97 1.63 3.98 21.34
N PRO A 98 1.56 4.96 20.42
CA PRO A 98 1.89 4.78 19.01
C PRO A 98 3.39 4.83 18.72
N SER A 99 4.25 5.04 19.74
CA SER A 99 5.69 5.22 19.56
C SER A 99 6.35 4.01 18.89
N PRO A 100 7.17 4.22 17.84
CA PRO A 100 7.94 3.16 17.21
C PRO A 100 8.87 2.40 18.19
N ALA A 101 9.27 3.04 19.30
CA ALA A 101 10.10 2.42 20.31
C ALA A 101 9.42 1.23 21.01
N HIS A 102 8.09 1.13 20.93
CA HIS A 102 7.29 0.08 21.53
C HIS A 102 6.65 -0.85 20.50
N TRP A 103 7.10 -0.83 19.26
CA TRP A 103 6.63 -1.79 18.26
C TRP A 103 7.26 -3.17 18.49
N GLN A 104 6.50 -4.21 18.13
CA GLN A 104 6.91 -5.60 18.35
C GLN A 104 8.15 -6.04 17.56
N GLY A 105 8.51 -5.32 16.49
CA GLY A 105 9.65 -5.64 15.65
C GLY A 105 9.44 -6.85 14.73
N LEU A 106 10.53 -7.29 14.11
CA LEU A 106 10.55 -8.34 13.08
C LEU A 106 11.43 -9.54 13.45
N GLY A 107 11.46 -9.88 14.75
CA GLY A 107 12.08 -11.12 15.19
C GLY A 107 11.34 -12.36 14.65
N ALA A 108 12.05 -13.45 14.45
CA ALA A 108 11.52 -14.67 13.83
C ALA A 108 10.27 -15.22 14.54
N LYS A 109 10.26 -15.16 15.88
CA LYS A 109 9.09 -15.57 16.66
C LYS A 109 7.87 -14.72 16.35
N THR A 110 8.02 -13.38 16.33
CA THR A 110 6.95 -12.42 16.03
C THR A 110 6.37 -12.67 14.64
N ILE A 111 7.23 -12.85 13.65
CA ILE A 111 6.81 -13.08 12.26
C ILE A 111 5.94 -14.33 12.14
N ARG A 112 6.34 -15.45 12.78
CA ARG A 112 5.59 -16.71 12.71
C ARG A 112 4.27 -16.65 13.49
N GLU A 113 4.28 -16.18 14.74
CA GLU A 113 3.09 -16.10 15.59
C GLU A 113 2.03 -15.15 15.04
N ASP A 114 2.47 -14.03 14.49
CA ASP A 114 1.54 -13.07 13.88
C ASP A 114 1.02 -13.54 12.50
N ALA A 115 1.81 -14.29 11.72
CA ALA A 115 1.29 -14.95 10.51
C ALA A 115 0.14 -15.91 10.85
N GLU A 116 0.30 -16.77 11.86
CA GLU A 116 -0.75 -17.67 12.34
C GLU A 116 -1.98 -16.90 12.85
N THR A 117 -1.75 -15.76 13.53
CA THR A 117 -2.84 -14.92 14.02
C THR A 117 -3.61 -14.28 12.88
N SER A 118 -2.91 -13.74 11.87
CA SER A 118 -3.52 -13.16 10.68
C SER A 118 -4.32 -14.21 9.88
N LEU A 119 -3.79 -15.43 9.72
CA LEU A 119 -4.52 -16.55 9.09
C LEU A 119 -5.86 -16.81 9.80
N ARG A 120 -5.84 -16.90 11.15
CA ARG A 120 -7.07 -17.11 11.94
C ARG A 120 -8.05 -15.96 11.81
N GLN A 121 -7.56 -14.71 11.86
CA GLN A 121 -8.40 -13.50 11.80
C GLN A 121 -9.06 -13.35 10.42
N LEU A 122 -8.31 -13.55 9.37
CA LEU A 122 -8.79 -13.51 7.97
C LEU A 122 -9.64 -14.73 7.61
N GLY A 123 -9.48 -15.86 8.32
CA GLY A 123 -10.16 -17.11 8.03
C GLY A 123 -9.66 -17.75 6.74
N VAL A 124 -8.34 -17.75 6.53
CA VAL A 124 -7.67 -18.31 5.34
C VAL A 124 -6.58 -19.29 5.74
N GLU A 125 -6.23 -20.21 4.83
CA GLU A 125 -5.16 -21.18 5.04
C GLU A 125 -3.79 -20.66 4.59
N ARG A 126 -3.77 -19.62 3.74
CA ARG A 126 -2.56 -18.98 3.23
C ARG A 126 -2.72 -17.46 3.20
N LEU A 127 -1.70 -16.71 3.59
CA LEU A 127 -1.58 -15.28 3.33
C LEU A 127 -1.06 -15.07 1.90
N ASP A 128 -1.81 -14.35 1.07
CA ASP A 128 -1.41 -14.15 -0.33
C ASP A 128 -0.16 -13.29 -0.46
N LEU A 129 -0.10 -12.20 0.31
CA LEU A 129 1.05 -11.28 0.36
C LEU A 129 1.29 -10.84 1.80
N TYR A 130 2.50 -11.07 2.31
CA TYR A 130 2.90 -10.76 3.67
C TYR A 130 4.05 -9.78 3.71
N TYR A 131 3.84 -8.63 4.36
CA TYR A 131 4.82 -7.55 4.41
C TYR A 131 5.56 -7.47 5.75
N ALA A 132 6.87 -7.23 5.69
CA ALA A 132 7.59 -6.52 6.72
C ALA A 132 7.07 -5.07 6.75
N HIS A 133 6.31 -4.69 7.79
CA HIS A 133 5.61 -3.40 7.85
C HIS A 133 6.54 -2.21 8.14
N ILE A 134 7.67 -2.49 8.76
CA ILE A 134 8.66 -1.51 9.22
C ILE A 134 10.08 -2.00 8.93
N ASP A 135 11.04 -1.07 8.84
CA ASP A 135 12.46 -1.38 8.81
C ASP A 135 12.98 -1.54 10.26
N ASP A 136 12.80 -2.73 10.83
CA ASP A 136 13.31 -3.03 12.17
C ASP A 136 14.83 -3.16 12.17
N ARG A 137 15.50 -2.19 12.80
CA ARG A 137 16.95 -2.14 12.93
C ARG A 137 17.47 -2.84 14.18
N SER A 138 16.59 -3.26 15.07
CA SER A 138 16.95 -3.95 16.32
C SER A 138 17.13 -5.46 16.15
N THR A 139 16.48 -6.03 15.11
CA THR A 139 16.60 -7.45 14.75
C THR A 139 17.64 -7.61 13.63
N PRO A 140 18.53 -8.62 13.71
CA PRO A 140 19.40 -8.98 12.60
C PRO A 140 18.59 -9.22 11.32
N LEU A 141 19.02 -8.62 10.21
CA LEU A 141 18.26 -8.71 8.95
C LEU A 141 18.17 -10.15 8.44
N GLU A 142 19.20 -10.92 8.68
CA GLU A 142 19.30 -12.34 8.33
C GLU A 142 18.19 -13.16 9.04
N GLU A 143 17.92 -12.89 10.32
CA GLU A 143 16.84 -13.54 11.08
C GLU A 143 15.47 -13.21 10.49
N THR A 144 15.23 -11.93 10.20
CA THR A 144 13.99 -11.48 9.57
C THR A 144 13.76 -12.14 8.22
N VAL A 145 14.77 -12.10 7.34
CA VAL A 145 14.71 -12.69 5.99
C VAL A 145 14.45 -14.19 6.06
N GLU A 146 15.15 -14.90 6.95
CA GLU A 146 14.99 -16.34 7.14
C GLU A 146 13.57 -16.71 7.56
N ALA A 147 13.01 -16.01 8.54
CA ALA A 147 11.65 -16.27 9.03
C ALA A 147 10.57 -16.04 7.97
N PHE A 148 10.67 -14.97 7.17
CA PHE A 148 9.77 -14.75 6.05
C PHE A 148 9.91 -15.81 4.96
N ALA A 149 11.15 -16.16 4.60
CA ALA A 149 11.43 -17.16 3.58
C ALA A 149 10.88 -18.54 3.97
N GLU A 150 11.05 -18.98 5.22
CA GLU A 150 10.48 -20.24 5.73
C GLU A 150 8.97 -20.32 5.54
N LEU A 151 8.24 -19.25 5.91
CA LEU A 151 6.78 -19.20 5.76
C LEU A 151 6.36 -19.32 4.28
N ALA A 152 7.14 -18.75 3.37
CA ALA A 152 6.87 -18.83 1.94
C ALA A 152 7.26 -20.20 1.35
N GLU A 153 8.31 -20.83 1.85
CA GLU A 153 8.75 -22.17 1.42
C GLU A 153 7.75 -23.27 1.81
N VAL A 154 7.17 -23.17 3.00
CA VAL A 154 6.14 -24.14 3.44
C VAL A 154 4.74 -23.83 2.91
N GLY A 155 4.58 -22.73 2.15
CA GLY A 155 3.32 -22.36 1.51
C GLY A 155 2.31 -21.64 2.42
N THR A 156 2.67 -21.31 3.66
CA THR A 156 1.86 -20.50 4.57
C THR A 156 1.68 -19.07 4.05
N VAL A 157 2.67 -18.56 3.32
CA VAL A 157 2.67 -17.25 2.65
C VAL A 157 2.93 -17.44 1.17
N GLY A 158 2.22 -16.72 0.32
CA GLY A 158 2.44 -16.69 -1.12
C GLY A 158 3.63 -15.80 -1.49
N LEU A 159 3.42 -14.49 -1.54
CA LEU A 159 4.42 -13.50 -1.87
C LEU A 159 4.92 -12.75 -0.63
N LEU A 160 6.16 -12.28 -0.69
CA LEU A 160 6.79 -11.49 0.35
C LEU A 160 6.94 -10.03 -0.09
N GLY A 161 6.75 -9.10 0.85
CA GLY A 161 6.93 -7.68 0.58
C GLY A 161 7.61 -6.93 1.72
N ALA A 162 8.08 -5.72 1.42
CA ALA A 162 8.62 -4.77 2.39
C ALA A 162 7.88 -3.43 2.31
N SER A 163 7.64 -2.79 3.45
CA SER A 163 7.03 -1.48 3.56
C SER A 163 7.85 -0.60 4.51
N ASN A 164 7.99 0.69 4.21
CA ASN A 164 8.73 1.64 5.03
C ASN A 164 10.23 1.31 5.19
N HIS A 165 10.83 0.76 4.16
CA HIS A 165 12.25 0.38 4.15
C HIS A 165 13.07 1.31 3.25
N ALA A 166 14.34 1.56 3.63
CA ALA A 166 15.31 2.15 2.71
C ALA A 166 15.61 1.19 1.55
N THR A 167 15.82 1.72 0.33
CA THR A 167 16.11 0.92 -0.87
C THR A 167 17.27 -0.05 -0.66
N TRP A 168 18.38 0.41 -0.08
CA TRP A 168 19.55 -0.43 0.19
C TRP A 168 19.28 -1.58 1.16
N ARG A 169 18.30 -1.41 2.09
CA ARG A 169 17.88 -2.47 3.01
C ARG A 169 17.05 -3.53 2.30
N ILE A 170 16.19 -3.10 1.37
CA ILE A 170 15.44 -4.02 0.52
C ILE A 170 16.40 -4.86 -0.31
N GLU A 171 17.37 -4.22 -0.97
CA GLU A 171 18.40 -4.91 -1.73
C GLU A 171 19.18 -5.90 -0.87
N ARG A 172 19.67 -5.47 0.30
CA ARG A 172 20.42 -6.35 1.20
C ARG A 172 19.59 -7.57 1.63
N ALA A 173 18.29 -7.38 1.98
CA ALA A 173 17.39 -8.48 2.32
C ALA A 173 17.23 -9.46 1.16
N ARG A 174 17.06 -8.96 -0.06
CA ARG A 174 16.94 -9.76 -1.28
C ARG A 174 18.24 -10.50 -1.60
N ALA A 175 19.39 -9.84 -1.43
CA ALA A 175 20.69 -10.49 -1.62
C ALA A 175 20.93 -11.65 -0.61
N ILE A 176 20.54 -11.46 0.67
CA ILE A 176 20.61 -12.50 1.69
C ILE A 176 19.72 -13.69 1.28
N ALA A 177 18.47 -13.45 0.92
CA ALA A 177 17.56 -14.51 0.45
C ALA A 177 18.11 -15.22 -0.79
N GLY A 178 18.57 -14.47 -1.80
CA GLY A 178 19.11 -14.97 -3.05
C GLY A 178 20.37 -15.83 -2.87
N ALA A 179 21.25 -15.46 -1.94
CA ALA A 179 22.43 -16.26 -1.61
C ALA A 179 22.07 -17.65 -1.06
N GLY A 180 20.91 -17.77 -0.40
CA GLY A 180 20.35 -19.04 0.07
C GLY A 180 19.43 -19.74 -0.93
N GLY A 181 19.20 -19.16 -2.12
CA GLY A 181 18.21 -19.67 -3.09
C GLY A 181 16.77 -19.62 -2.55
N ARG A 182 16.49 -18.70 -1.62
CA ARG A 182 15.23 -18.60 -0.87
C ARG A 182 14.30 -17.53 -1.44
N PRO A 183 12.99 -17.60 -1.13
CA PRO A 183 12.03 -16.55 -1.47
C PRO A 183 12.47 -15.17 -0.96
N ALA A 184 12.33 -14.14 -1.81
CA ALA A 184 12.73 -12.78 -1.50
C ALA A 184 11.55 -11.80 -1.66
N TYR A 185 11.67 -10.58 -1.14
CA TYR A 185 10.69 -9.54 -1.36
C TYR A 185 10.50 -9.28 -2.86
N SER A 186 9.26 -9.37 -3.33
CA SER A 186 8.83 -9.09 -4.71
C SER A 186 7.93 -7.86 -4.82
N CYS A 187 7.40 -7.38 -3.68
CA CYS A 187 6.54 -6.21 -3.59
C CYS A 187 7.11 -5.20 -2.60
N VAL A 188 6.98 -3.91 -2.93
CA VAL A 188 7.40 -2.81 -2.05
C VAL A 188 6.24 -1.83 -1.91
N GLN A 189 5.85 -1.53 -0.66
CA GLN A 189 4.78 -0.58 -0.37
C GLN A 189 5.34 0.63 0.38
N GLN A 190 5.32 1.82 -0.27
CA GLN A 190 5.83 3.07 0.27
C GLN A 190 4.84 4.21 0.07
N GLU A 191 4.99 5.29 0.84
CA GLU A 191 4.21 6.50 0.65
C GLU A 191 4.54 7.15 -0.68
N HIS A 192 3.52 7.37 -1.51
CA HIS A 192 3.67 8.10 -2.77
C HIS A 192 2.39 8.79 -3.19
N SER A 193 2.54 10.00 -3.70
CA SER A 193 1.44 10.81 -4.20
C SER A 193 1.93 11.71 -5.33
N TYR A 194 0.99 12.38 -6.01
CA TYR A 194 1.33 13.37 -7.03
C TYR A 194 2.06 14.58 -6.47
N LEU A 195 1.66 15.08 -5.30
CA LEU A 195 2.44 16.09 -4.58
C LEU A 195 3.70 15.46 -4.00
N LEU A 196 4.78 16.24 -3.95
CA LEU A 196 6.09 15.80 -3.48
C LEU A 196 6.29 16.26 -2.02
N ALA A 197 6.72 15.36 -1.15
CA ALA A 197 7.11 15.73 0.20
C ALA A 197 8.45 16.52 0.18
N GLN A 198 8.61 17.47 1.10
CA GLN A 198 9.91 18.05 1.36
C GLN A 198 10.85 16.96 1.90
N PRO A 199 12.12 16.95 1.47
CA PRO A 199 13.09 16.02 2.01
C PRO A 199 13.22 16.18 3.53
N ASP A 200 13.04 15.09 4.25
CA ASP A 200 13.27 15.02 5.70
C ASP A 200 14.34 13.96 5.98
N PRO A 201 15.48 14.33 6.57
CA PRO A 201 16.51 13.36 6.96
C PRO A 201 15.93 12.34 7.93
N GLY A 202 15.93 11.07 7.53
CA GLY A 202 15.36 9.97 8.31
C GLY A 202 13.98 9.49 7.85
N GLN A 203 13.32 10.20 6.95
CA GLN A 203 12.11 9.72 6.32
C GLN A 203 12.45 8.69 5.23
N LEU A 204 12.31 7.41 5.54
CA LEU A 204 12.70 6.30 4.66
C LEU A 204 11.50 5.64 3.97
N ASN A 205 10.31 6.18 4.18
CA ASN A 205 9.05 5.57 3.72
C ASN A 205 8.49 6.16 2.42
N LEU A 206 9.22 7.07 1.78
CA LEU A 206 8.81 7.67 0.50
C LEU A 206 9.29 6.85 -0.70
N VAL A 207 8.49 6.86 -1.76
CA VAL A 207 8.99 6.45 -3.09
C VAL A 207 9.92 7.55 -3.61
N THR A 208 11.17 7.21 -3.83
CA THR A 208 12.20 8.06 -4.42
C THR A 208 12.50 7.63 -5.85
N GLU A 209 13.14 8.50 -6.64
CA GLU A 209 13.61 8.15 -8.00
C GLU A 209 14.58 6.96 -7.95
N GLU A 210 15.43 6.86 -6.90
CA GLU A 210 16.30 5.71 -6.68
C GLU A 210 15.51 4.41 -6.49
N LEU A 211 14.45 4.44 -5.66
CA LEU A 211 13.58 3.26 -5.48
C LEU A 211 12.84 2.89 -6.76
N ILE A 212 12.42 3.89 -7.56
CA ILE A 212 11.77 3.66 -8.85
C ILE A 212 12.72 2.95 -9.81
N ASP A 213 13.96 3.43 -9.93
CA ASP A 213 15.00 2.83 -10.79
C ASP A 213 15.32 1.40 -10.34
N TYR A 214 15.56 1.21 -9.05
CA TYR A 214 15.81 -0.11 -8.46
C TYR A 214 14.64 -1.08 -8.70
N ALA A 215 13.41 -0.64 -8.44
CA ALA A 215 12.23 -1.48 -8.63
C ALA A 215 12.03 -1.89 -10.10
N ALA A 216 12.35 -0.98 -11.03
CA ALA A 216 12.29 -1.27 -12.46
C ALA A 216 13.36 -2.29 -12.87
N ALA A 217 14.60 -2.13 -12.40
CA ALA A 217 15.72 -3.04 -12.67
C ALA A 217 15.45 -4.45 -12.11
N GLU A 218 14.94 -4.52 -10.88
CA GLU A 218 14.72 -5.78 -10.15
C GLU A 218 13.30 -6.36 -10.34
N ARG A 219 12.46 -5.73 -11.17
CA ARG A 219 11.09 -6.14 -11.47
C ARG A 219 10.21 -6.25 -10.22
N LEU A 220 10.42 -5.34 -9.25
CA LEU A 220 9.59 -5.26 -8.06
C LEU A 220 8.27 -4.54 -8.37
N THR A 221 7.19 -5.02 -7.77
CA THR A 221 5.93 -4.29 -7.83
C THR A 221 5.89 -3.21 -6.75
N LEU A 222 5.66 -1.96 -7.17
CA LEU A 222 5.46 -0.84 -6.27
C LEU A 222 3.98 -0.64 -5.95
N LEU A 223 3.67 -0.57 -4.66
CA LEU A 223 2.36 -0.15 -4.15
C LEU A 223 2.52 1.21 -3.47
N ALA A 224 1.68 2.17 -3.85
CA ALA A 224 1.71 3.53 -3.32
C ALA A 224 0.63 3.71 -2.24
N TYR A 225 1.01 3.77 -0.96
CA TYR A 225 0.04 4.12 0.07
C TYR A 225 -0.06 5.65 0.25
N SER A 226 -1.15 6.12 0.89
CA SER A 226 -1.49 7.55 1.01
C SER A 226 -1.55 8.31 -0.33
N PRO A 227 -1.96 7.73 -1.46
CA PRO A 227 -1.88 8.36 -2.76
C PRO A 227 -2.70 9.66 -2.84
N LEU A 228 -3.73 9.78 -2.00
CA LEU A 228 -4.66 10.92 -1.97
C LEU A 228 -4.43 11.88 -0.80
N LEU A 229 -3.37 11.71 -0.01
CA LEU A 229 -2.98 12.60 1.10
C LEU A 229 -4.16 13.02 2.00
N LYS A 230 -4.94 12.03 2.48
CA LYS A 230 -6.13 12.24 3.32
C LYS A 230 -7.22 13.10 2.66
N GLY A 231 -7.32 13.09 1.32
CA GLY A 231 -8.37 13.77 0.57
C GLY A 231 -8.05 15.21 0.16
N VAL A 232 -6.79 15.62 0.16
CA VAL A 232 -6.34 16.97 -0.28
C VAL A 232 -6.82 17.31 -1.69
N TYR A 233 -6.85 16.34 -2.58
CA TYR A 233 -7.25 16.55 -3.97
C TYR A 233 -8.75 16.73 -4.16
N ALA A 234 -9.57 16.14 -3.27
CA ALA A 234 -11.03 16.16 -3.35
C ALA A 234 -11.65 17.40 -2.67
N ARG A 235 -10.93 18.07 -1.76
CA ARG A 235 -11.49 19.13 -0.92
C ARG A 235 -10.86 20.49 -1.24
N PRO A 236 -11.58 21.38 -1.95
CA PRO A 236 -11.10 22.73 -2.20
C PRO A 236 -10.77 23.45 -0.87
N GLY A 237 -9.58 24.07 -0.80
CA GLY A 237 -9.15 24.83 0.38
C GLY A 237 -8.58 23.99 1.53
N GLN A 238 -8.58 22.66 1.45
CA GLN A 238 -7.84 21.83 2.41
C GLN A 238 -6.34 22.00 2.20
N ALA A 239 -5.64 22.44 3.23
CA ALA A 239 -4.17 22.49 3.21
C ALA A 239 -3.59 21.07 3.16
N PRO A 240 -2.54 20.84 2.38
CA PRO A 240 -1.81 19.58 2.41
C PRO A 240 -1.11 19.39 3.76
N PRO A 241 -0.71 18.17 4.13
CA PRO A 241 0.16 17.95 5.27
C PRO A 241 1.42 18.81 5.18
N THR A 242 1.97 19.24 6.32
CA THR A 242 3.08 20.23 6.39
C THR A 242 4.27 19.87 5.47
N ALA A 243 4.62 18.59 5.39
CA ALA A 243 5.71 18.13 4.51
C ALA A 243 5.43 18.37 3.01
N TYR A 244 4.16 18.59 2.64
CA TYR A 244 3.72 18.82 1.26
C TYR A 244 3.35 20.28 0.98
N ASP A 245 3.41 21.18 1.96
CA ASP A 245 3.03 22.59 1.80
C ASP A 245 4.25 23.46 1.41
N HIS A 246 4.53 23.52 0.11
CA HIS A 246 5.59 24.33 -0.46
C HIS A 246 5.22 24.89 -1.87
N PRO A 247 5.95 25.90 -2.38
CA PRO A 247 5.61 26.56 -3.66
C PRO A 247 5.48 25.60 -4.85
N GLY A 248 6.40 24.64 -5.00
CA GLY A 248 6.38 23.65 -6.07
C GLY A 248 5.09 22.87 -6.10
N ASN A 249 4.55 22.47 -4.94
CA ASN A 249 3.28 21.76 -4.86
C ASN A 249 2.05 22.64 -5.17
N ARG A 250 2.13 23.95 -4.93
CA ARG A 250 1.07 24.86 -5.38
C ARG A 250 0.98 24.91 -6.90
N ALA A 251 2.13 24.95 -7.58
CA ALA A 251 2.19 24.86 -9.04
C ALA A 251 1.67 23.51 -9.56
N ARG A 252 2.05 22.39 -8.92
CA ARG A 252 1.55 21.06 -9.26
C ARG A 252 0.03 20.97 -9.12
N MET A 253 -0.54 21.51 -8.04
CA MET A 253 -2.00 21.55 -7.83
C MET A 253 -2.73 22.39 -8.88
N ALA A 254 -2.15 23.47 -9.37
CA ALA A 254 -2.75 24.27 -10.44
C ALA A 254 -2.84 23.46 -11.73
N VAL A 255 -1.72 22.87 -12.18
CA VAL A 255 -1.68 22.04 -13.39
C VAL A 255 -2.61 20.82 -13.26
N LEU A 256 -2.65 20.18 -12.09
CA LEU A 256 -3.55 19.05 -11.84
C LEU A 256 -5.02 19.42 -12.05
N ARG A 257 -5.45 20.60 -11.57
CA ARG A 257 -6.83 21.09 -11.75
C ARG A 257 -7.14 21.42 -13.21
N GLU A 258 -6.19 22.00 -13.94
CA GLU A 258 -6.33 22.25 -15.37
C GLU A 258 -6.54 20.94 -16.15
N VAL A 259 -5.65 19.95 -15.92
CA VAL A 259 -5.76 18.63 -16.57
C VAL A 259 -7.06 17.93 -16.20
N ALA A 260 -7.48 18.00 -14.93
CA ALA A 260 -8.76 17.42 -14.50
C ALA A 260 -9.95 18.08 -15.24
N ALA A 261 -9.95 19.40 -15.36
CA ALA A 261 -10.99 20.13 -16.08
C ALA A 261 -11.02 19.79 -17.58
N GLU A 262 -9.86 19.68 -18.22
CA GLU A 262 -9.74 19.28 -19.64
C GLU A 262 -10.34 17.87 -19.89
N LEU A 263 -10.16 16.96 -18.93
CA LEU A 263 -10.65 15.58 -19.03
C LEU A 263 -12.09 15.39 -18.54
N GLY A 264 -12.71 16.43 -17.96
CA GLY A 264 -14.01 16.29 -17.28
C GLY A 264 -13.95 15.32 -16.09
N ALA A 265 -12.76 15.17 -15.48
CA ALA A 265 -12.48 14.28 -14.36
C ALA A 265 -12.22 15.05 -13.06
N THR A 266 -12.19 14.35 -11.93
CA THR A 266 -11.77 14.97 -10.66
C THR A 266 -10.23 14.92 -10.52
N PRO A 267 -9.63 15.84 -9.73
CA PRO A 267 -8.20 15.75 -9.42
C PRO A 267 -7.81 14.42 -8.77
N THR A 268 -8.68 13.83 -7.95
CA THR A 268 -8.52 12.49 -7.38
C THR A 268 -8.32 11.43 -8.47
N GLN A 269 -9.19 11.43 -9.47
CA GLN A 269 -9.13 10.48 -10.59
C GLN A 269 -7.86 10.65 -11.42
N VAL A 270 -7.46 11.90 -11.69
CA VAL A 270 -6.23 12.18 -12.42
C VAL A 270 -5.00 11.68 -11.68
N VAL A 271 -4.91 11.92 -10.36
CA VAL A 271 -3.79 11.41 -9.54
C VAL A 271 -3.70 9.89 -9.57
N LEU A 272 -4.82 9.19 -9.40
CA LEU A 272 -4.83 7.73 -9.43
C LEU A 272 -4.48 7.18 -10.83
N SER A 273 -5.01 7.77 -11.90
CA SER A 273 -4.66 7.43 -13.28
C SER A 273 -3.18 7.70 -13.57
N TRP A 274 -2.62 8.80 -13.04
CA TRP A 274 -1.20 9.12 -13.17
C TRP A 274 -0.31 8.05 -12.52
N LEU A 275 -0.65 7.58 -11.32
CA LEU A 275 0.06 6.50 -10.63
C LEU A 275 -0.03 5.17 -11.40
N MET A 276 -1.24 4.77 -11.79
CA MET A 276 -1.49 3.51 -12.49
C MET A 276 -0.82 3.44 -13.87
N GLY A 277 -0.72 4.57 -14.55
CA GLY A 277 -0.13 4.67 -15.90
C GLY A 277 1.36 5.06 -15.91
N GLY A 278 2.03 5.20 -14.76
CA GLY A 278 3.45 5.55 -14.64
C GLY A 278 4.41 4.52 -15.25
N ARG A 279 5.71 4.85 -15.27
CA ARG A 279 6.79 3.94 -15.71
C ARG A 279 7.91 3.95 -14.67
N PRO A 280 8.01 2.92 -13.81
CA PRO A 280 7.08 1.78 -13.68
C PRO A 280 5.71 2.23 -13.19
N SER A 281 4.70 1.47 -13.57
CA SER A 281 3.35 1.70 -13.08
C SER A 281 3.22 1.18 -11.64
N MET A 282 2.51 1.94 -10.79
CA MET A 282 2.28 1.59 -9.39
C MET A 282 0.84 1.14 -9.16
N ILE A 283 0.60 0.39 -8.09
CA ILE A 283 -0.74 0.07 -7.60
C ILE A 283 -1.06 1.04 -6.46
N PRO A 284 -1.99 2.00 -6.63
CA PRO A 284 -2.39 2.87 -5.54
C PRO A 284 -3.18 2.09 -4.48
N VAL A 285 -2.83 2.27 -3.20
CA VAL A 285 -3.58 1.75 -2.05
C VAL A 285 -4.52 2.86 -1.58
N VAL A 286 -5.78 2.79 -1.97
CA VAL A 286 -6.78 3.82 -1.67
C VAL A 286 -7.59 3.45 -0.44
N GLY A 287 -7.95 4.45 0.36
CA GLY A 287 -8.90 4.32 1.45
C GLY A 287 -10.22 5.02 1.10
N ALA A 288 -11.33 4.43 1.53
CA ALA A 288 -12.65 5.05 1.44
C ALA A 288 -13.39 4.90 2.78
N SER A 289 -14.17 5.92 3.16
CA SER A 289 -15.05 5.89 4.33
C SER A 289 -16.53 5.85 3.94
N THR A 290 -16.84 5.96 2.65
CA THR A 290 -18.16 5.81 2.06
C THR A 290 -18.07 5.16 0.68
N VAL A 291 -19.16 4.53 0.22
CA VAL A 291 -19.26 3.98 -1.13
C VAL A 291 -19.07 5.07 -2.19
N ALA A 292 -19.60 6.26 -1.98
CA ALA A 292 -19.47 7.39 -2.91
C ALA A 292 -17.98 7.82 -3.11
N GLN A 293 -17.16 7.79 -2.04
CA GLN A 293 -15.73 8.04 -2.16
C GLN A 293 -15.03 6.93 -2.97
N LEU A 294 -15.42 5.69 -2.76
CA LEU A 294 -14.90 4.58 -3.56
C LEU A 294 -15.31 4.71 -5.04
N ASP A 295 -16.56 5.06 -5.33
CA ASP A 295 -17.04 5.25 -6.70
C ASP A 295 -16.28 6.37 -7.44
N GLU A 296 -15.98 7.48 -6.76
CA GLU A 296 -15.10 8.53 -7.31
C GLU A 296 -13.72 7.95 -7.68
N GLN A 297 -13.12 7.18 -6.78
CA GLN A 297 -11.79 6.59 -7.00
C GLN A 297 -11.81 5.53 -8.11
N LEU A 298 -12.86 4.72 -8.19
CA LEU A 298 -13.06 3.73 -9.25
C LEU A 298 -13.16 4.37 -10.64
N GLY A 299 -13.67 5.59 -10.75
CA GLY A 299 -13.69 6.35 -11.99
C GLY A 299 -12.29 6.62 -12.60
N ALA A 300 -11.23 6.50 -11.80
CA ALA A 300 -9.86 6.62 -12.30
C ALA A 300 -9.39 5.43 -13.17
N VAL A 301 -10.04 4.28 -13.03
CA VAL A 301 -9.59 3.01 -13.64
C VAL A 301 -9.64 3.06 -15.16
N ASP A 302 -10.63 3.74 -15.70
CA ASP A 302 -10.83 3.89 -17.14
C ASP A 302 -10.29 5.22 -17.70
N LEU A 303 -9.88 6.14 -16.82
CA LEU A 303 -9.29 7.41 -17.21
C LEU A 303 -7.90 7.17 -17.84
N ARG A 304 -7.65 7.78 -18.98
CA ARG A 304 -6.36 7.68 -19.69
C ARG A 304 -5.72 9.06 -19.80
N LEU A 305 -4.46 9.11 -19.40
CA LEU A 305 -3.60 10.26 -19.60
C LEU A 305 -2.73 9.95 -20.84
N ASP A 306 -2.86 10.76 -21.88
CA ASP A 306 -1.91 10.72 -23.00
C ASP A 306 -0.52 11.22 -22.58
N ASP A 307 0.44 11.09 -23.48
CA ASP A 307 1.84 11.46 -23.19
C ASP A 307 2.00 12.97 -22.92
N ASP A 308 1.20 13.83 -23.55
CA ASP A 308 1.28 15.28 -23.36
C ASP A 308 0.72 15.70 -22.00
N LEU A 309 -0.43 15.17 -21.59
CA LEU A 309 -1.03 15.42 -20.29
C LEU A 309 -0.10 14.89 -19.16
N ARG A 310 0.45 13.70 -19.37
CA ARG A 310 1.41 13.12 -18.41
C ARG A 310 2.65 13.98 -18.28
N LYS A 311 3.23 14.41 -19.39
CA LYS A 311 4.41 15.29 -19.39
C LYS A 311 4.14 16.62 -18.68
N ARG A 312 2.97 17.23 -18.89
CA ARG A 312 2.55 18.44 -18.17
C ARG A 312 2.51 18.22 -16.66
N LEU A 313 1.92 17.10 -16.22
CA LEU A 313 1.87 16.73 -14.81
C LEU A 313 3.27 16.49 -14.24
N ASP A 314 4.13 15.76 -14.94
CA ASP A 314 5.47 15.40 -14.48
C ASP A 314 6.42 16.61 -14.38
N GLN A 315 6.23 17.60 -15.26
CA GLN A 315 7.06 18.83 -15.30
C GLN A 315 6.55 19.92 -14.35
N ALA A 316 5.31 19.79 -13.84
CA ALA A 316 4.73 20.79 -12.97
C ALA A 316 5.56 20.96 -11.69
N GLY A 317 5.86 22.23 -11.33
CA GLY A 317 6.58 22.58 -10.12
C GLY A 317 8.11 22.37 -10.14
N ARG A 318 8.69 21.82 -11.21
CA ARG A 318 10.16 21.61 -11.32
C ARG A 318 10.97 22.91 -11.44
N HIS A 319 10.34 24.02 -11.75
CA HIS A 319 10.99 25.34 -11.94
C HIS A 319 10.49 26.39 -10.96
N ALA A 320 9.81 25.99 -9.87
CA ALA A 320 9.28 26.94 -8.90
C ALA A 320 10.29 27.41 -7.85
N ASP A 321 11.54 26.97 -7.94
CA ASP A 321 12.64 27.29 -7.02
C ASP A 321 13.69 28.20 -7.70
N GLY A 322 13.22 29.18 -8.48
CA GLY A 322 14.03 30.22 -9.10
C GLY A 322 13.89 31.57 -8.39
#